data_2ce9fa7d379fa4a077f56eb47ddb542e
#
_entry.id   2ce9fa7d379fa4a077f56eb47ddb542e
#
_cell.length_a   1.000
_cell.length_b   1.000
_cell.length_c   1.000
_cell.angle_alpha   90.00
_cell.angle_beta   90.00
_cell.angle_gamma   90.00
#
_symmetry.space_group_name_H-M   'P 1'
#
loop_
_entity.id
_entity.type
_entity.pdbx_description
1 polymer ?
#
loop_
_entity_poly.entity_id
_entity_poly.type
_entity_poly.pdbx_seq_one_letter_code
_entity_poly.pdbx_strand_id
1 'polypeptide(L)'
;LLQIAEQSENHQFPKGTLRDFPDYAMRGFMIDCGRKFIPLSFLQDYVKIMAYYKMNTLQIHLNDNGFKQFFGHDWSKTYAAFRLESDTYPGLAAEDGYYTKREFIDLQKLAENLYVEIIPEIDAPAHTLAFTHYKPEIGSKEYGMDHLDLFNPETYKFMDGLFKEYLEGDEPVFRGKKVHIGTDEYSNKKKDVVEKFRAFTDHYIRYVESFGKQACVWGALTHAKGDTPVKSENVIMSAWYNGYANPKDMIEQGYKLISIPDGLVYIVPAAGYYYDYLNTKYLYENWTPVQIGKAVFPEKDPSILGGMFAVWNDHVGNGISTKDIHHRVYPALQTLAVKMWTGKDVSVPYADFDKQRNAISEAPGVNQLGRIGTTPGLVYEQASVAPNSETPHREI
;
A
#
# COMPACT_ATOMS: atom_id res chain seq x y z
N LEU A 1 -15.01 -21.70 -4.82
CA LEU A 1 -16.31 -22.34 -5.03
C LEU A 1 -17.38 -21.37 -5.49
N LEU A 2 -17.56 -20.20 -4.82
CA LEU A 2 -18.56 -19.20 -5.21
C LEU A 2 -18.38 -18.72 -6.65
N GLN A 3 -17.17 -18.42 -7.09
CA GLN A 3 -16.88 -18.03 -8.47
C GLN A 3 -17.24 -19.12 -9.48
N ILE A 4 -17.02 -20.40 -9.14
CA ILE A 4 -17.41 -21.53 -9.98
C ILE A 4 -18.95 -21.63 -10.07
N ALA A 5 -19.64 -21.51 -8.94
CA ALA A 5 -21.10 -21.52 -8.90
C ALA A 5 -21.73 -20.38 -9.71
N GLU A 6 -21.15 -19.17 -9.61
CA GLU A 6 -21.60 -17.98 -10.32
C GLU A 6 -21.49 -18.13 -11.84
N GLN A 7 -20.44 -18.81 -12.33
CA GLN A 7 -20.20 -19.01 -13.76
C GLN A 7 -20.90 -20.26 -14.34
N SER A 8 -21.48 -21.11 -13.52
CA SER A 8 -22.19 -22.29 -14.00
C SER A 8 -23.66 -21.95 -14.32
N GLU A 9 -24.17 -22.51 -15.44
CA GLU A 9 -25.54 -22.23 -15.91
C GLU A 9 -26.65 -22.57 -14.88
N ASN A 10 -26.39 -23.50 -13.97
CA ASN A 10 -27.36 -23.96 -12.98
C ASN A 10 -26.83 -23.85 -11.55
N HIS A 11 -25.81 -23.02 -11.28
CA HIS A 11 -25.13 -22.93 -9.99
C HIS A 11 -24.64 -24.27 -9.45
N GLN A 12 -24.29 -25.21 -10.35
CA GLN A 12 -23.84 -26.54 -10.01
C GLN A 12 -22.32 -26.62 -9.95
N PHE A 13 -21.83 -27.46 -9.05
CA PHE A 13 -20.41 -27.75 -8.98
C PHE A 13 -20.08 -29.03 -9.75
N PRO A 14 -19.01 -29.05 -10.55
CA PRO A 14 -18.54 -30.29 -11.16
C PRO A 14 -18.15 -31.30 -10.09
N LYS A 15 -18.44 -32.57 -10.32
CA LYS A 15 -18.00 -33.69 -9.45
C LYS A 15 -16.50 -33.86 -9.62
N GLY A 16 -15.74 -33.84 -8.53
CA GLY A 16 -14.29 -34.03 -8.61
C GLY A 16 -13.55 -33.64 -7.34
N THR A 17 -12.24 -33.68 -7.43
CA THR A 17 -11.32 -33.20 -6.38
C THR A 17 -10.63 -31.94 -6.90
N LEU A 18 -10.74 -30.85 -6.16
CA LEU A 18 -10.00 -29.63 -6.43
C LEU A 18 -8.86 -29.51 -5.41
N ARG A 19 -7.64 -29.35 -5.90
CA ARG A 19 -6.46 -29.00 -5.10
C ARG A 19 -5.94 -27.66 -5.58
N ASP A 20 -6.00 -26.66 -4.71
CA ASP A 20 -5.67 -25.28 -5.04
C ASP A 20 -5.03 -24.58 -3.83
N PHE A 21 -3.87 -23.96 -4.03
CA PHE A 21 -3.10 -23.25 -3.02
C PHE A 21 -2.24 -22.16 -3.67
N PRO A 22 -1.93 -21.07 -2.95
CA PRO A 22 -1.15 -19.97 -3.51
C PRO A 22 0.34 -20.30 -3.59
N ASP A 23 0.99 -19.75 -4.61
CA ASP A 23 2.44 -19.78 -4.74
C ASP A 23 3.13 -18.74 -3.83
N TYR A 24 2.45 -17.65 -3.50
CA TYR A 24 2.98 -16.56 -2.68
C TYR A 24 2.12 -16.33 -1.44
N ALA A 25 2.79 -16.20 -0.30
CA ALA A 25 2.13 -16.04 1.00
C ALA A 25 1.41 -14.69 1.15
N MET A 26 2.00 -13.61 0.63
CA MET A 26 1.41 -12.26 0.69
C MET A 26 0.90 -11.83 -0.69
N ARG A 27 -0.38 -11.49 -0.76
CA ARG A 27 -1.08 -11.04 -1.96
C ARG A 27 -1.85 -9.78 -1.61
N GLY A 28 -1.23 -8.63 -1.94
CA GLY A 28 -1.57 -7.36 -1.31
C GLY A 28 -2.10 -6.28 -2.25
N PHE A 29 -2.81 -5.37 -1.62
CA PHE A 29 -3.22 -4.09 -2.17
C PHE A 29 -2.94 -3.00 -1.14
N MET A 30 -2.40 -1.85 -1.58
CA MET A 30 -2.19 -0.66 -0.76
C MET A 30 -3.06 0.48 -1.26
N ILE A 31 -3.71 1.19 -0.34
CA ILE A 31 -4.54 2.35 -0.63
C ILE A 31 -4.10 3.57 0.16
N ASP A 32 -3.85 4.67 -0.57
CA ASP A 32 -3.54 5.98 0.01
C ASP A 32 -4.84 6.65 0.50
N CYS A 33 -5.06 6.59 1.80
CA CYS A 33 -6.13 7.31 2.49
C CYS A 33 -5.68 8.70 2.95
N GLY A 34 -4.38 8.93 3.07
CA GLY A 34 -3.79 10.19 3.52
C GLY A 34 -4.16 11.35 2.62
N ARG A 35 -3.82 11.26 1.33
CA ARG A 35 -4.09 12.33 0.35
C ARG A 35 -5.56 12.43 -0.06
N LYS A 36 -6.33 11.37 0.14
CA LYS A 36 -7.76 11.34 -0.15
C LYS A 36 -8.50 10.53 0.90
N PHE A 37 -9.49 11.13 1.53
CA PHE A 37 -10.35 10.37 2.44
C PHE A 37 -11.12 9.29 1.67
N ILE A 38 -10.94 8.06 2.09
CA ILE A 38 -11.64 6.89 1.57
C ILE A 38 -12.70 6.48 2.60
N PRO A 39 -14.00 6.52 2.27
CA PRO A 39 -15.05 6.14 3.21
C PRO A 39 -14.87 4.72 3.75
N LEU A 40 -15.19 4.52 5.03
CA LEU A 40 -15.09 3.21 5.69
C LEU A 40 -15.84 2.11 4.93
N SER A 41 -17.02 2.44 4.37
CA SER A 41 -17.83 1.50 3.57
C SER A 41 -17.10 1.00 2.32
N PHE A 42 -16.30 1.84 1.70
CA PHE A 42 -15.46 1.44 0.55
C PHE A 42 -14.35 0.48 0.99
N LEU A 43 -13.69 0.74 2.11
CA LEU A 43 -12.68 -0.17 2.66
C LEU A 43 -13.29 -1.53 3.06
N GLN A 44 -14.49 -1.52 3.65
CA GLN A 44 -15.23 -2.74 3.97
C GLN A 44 -15.57 -3.56 2.73
N ASP A 45 -15.98 -2.91 1.64
CA ASP A 45 -16.23 -3.58 0.37
C ASP A 45 -14.95 -4.14 -0.23
N TYR A 46 -13.82 -3.39 -0.14
CA TYR A 46 -12.53 -3.89 -0.63
C TYR A 46 -12.01 -5.09 0.14
N VAL A 47 -12.22 -5.15 1.44
CA VAL A 47 -11.94 -6.37 2.23
C VAL A 47 -12.71 -7.57 1.69
N LYS A 48 -14.00 -7.40 1.35
CA LYS A 48 -14.83 -8.47 0.75
C LYS A 48 -14.34 -8.86 -0.65
N ILE A 49 -14.05 -7.86 -1.50
CA ILE A 49 -13.50 -8.09 -2.86
C ILE A 49 -12.18 -8.86 -2.77
N MET A 50 -11.25 -8.41 -1.92
CA MET A 50 -9.96 -9.07 -1.74
C MET A 50 -10.11 -10.52 -1.30
N ALA A 51 -10.95 -10.80 -0.31
CA ALA A 51 -11.25 -12.15 0.15
C ALA A 51 -11.83 -13.02 -0.98
N TYR A 52 -12.75 -12.47 -1.76
CA TYR A 52 -13.40 -13.17 -2.88
C TYR A 52 -12.42 -13.53 -3.99
N TYR A 53 -11.42 -12.67 -4.25
CA TYR A 53 -10.33 -12.90 -5.21
C TYR A 53 -9.07 -13.52 -4.57
N LYS A 54 -9.16 -14.02 -3.33
CA LYS A 54 -8.07 -14.72 -2.62
C LYS A 54 -6.85 -13.85 -2.33
N MET A 55 -7.00 -12.55 -2.27
CA MET A 55 -5.99 -11.65 -1.72
C MET A 55 -6.11 -11.58 -0.20
N ASN A 56 -5.01 -11.36 0.50
CA ASN A 56 -4.98 -11.50 1.95
C ASN A 56 -4.27 -10.37 2.71
N THR A 57 -3.85 -9.31 2.03
CA THR A 57 -3.08 -8.23 2.67
C THR A 57 -3.54 -6.88 2.15
N LEU A 58 -4.18 -6.07 3.01
CA LEU A 58 -4.57 -4.69 2.72
C LEU A 58 -3.72 -3.73 3.54
N GLN A 59 -2.86 -2.97 2.88
CA GLN A 59 -2.11 -1.89 3.52
C GLN A 59 -2.89 -0.58 3.41
N ILE A 60 -3.09 0.10 4.53
CA ILE A 60 -3.80 1.39 4.59
C ILE A 60 -2.80 2.47 4.96
N HIS A 61 -2.47 3.33 4.02
CA HIS A 61 -1.59 4.48 4.18
C HIS A 61 -2.37 5.64 4.80
N LEU A 62 -2.12 5.90 6.09
CA LEU A 62 -3.00 6.73 6.93
C LEU A 62 -2.65 8.21 6.91
N ASN A 63 -1.44 8.60 6.52
CA ASN A 63 -1.02 10.00 6.44
C ASN A 63 -0.23 10.30 5.19
N ASP A 64 -0.46 11.46 4.63
CA ASP A 64 0.34 12.02 3.54
C ASP A 64 -0.03 13.49 3.29
N ASN A 65 0.59 14.08 2.26
CA ASN A 65 0.38 15.46 1.85
C ASN A 65 0.42 15.65 0.33
N GLY A 66 -0.18 16.72 -0.12
CA GLY A 66 -0.10 17.17 -1.49
C GLY A 66 1.27 17.77 -1.83
N PHE A 67 1.48 18.08 -3.10
CA PHE A 67 2.69 18.73 -3.59
C PHE A 67 2.62 20.24 -3.41
N LYS A 68 3.56 20.80 -2.66
CA LYS A 68 3.63 22.23 -2.33
C LYS A 68 3.44 23.16 -3.54
N GLN A 69 3.95 22.78 -4.72
CA GLN A 69 3.83 23.57 -5.94
C GLN A 69 2.38 23.82 -6.37
N PHE A 70 1.45 22.94 -6.03
CA PHE A 70 0.03 23.13 -6.32
C PHE A 70 -0.70 23.99 -5.29
N PHE A 71 -0.01 24.37 -4.21
CA PHE A 71 -0.53 25.18 -3.10
C PHE A 71 0.23 26.51 -2.95
N GLY A 72 0.64 27.10 -4.07
CA GLY A 72 1.37 28.37 -4.09
C GLY A 72 2.78 28.31 -3.49
N HIS A 73 3.42 27.15 -3.52
CA HIS A 73 4.73 26.90 -2.90
C HIS A 73 4.79 27.17 -1.39
N ASP A 74 3.65 27.05 -0.71
CA ASP A 74 3.50 27.37 0.70
C ASP A 74 3.09 26.11 1.50
N TRP A 75 3.96 25.65 2.38
CA TRP A 75 3.69 24.48 3.22
C TRP A 75 2.47 24.68 4.13
N SER A 76 2.23 25.89 4.62
CA SER A 76 1.09 26.18 5.49
C SER A 76 -0.26 26.05 4.77
N LYS A 77 -0.27 26.12 3.44
CA LYS A 77 -1.45 25.98 2.59
C LYS A 77 -1.53 24.60 1.92
N THR A 78 -0.43 23.85 1.94
CA THR A 78 -0.37 22.54 1.31
C THR A 78 -1.27 21.58 2.08
N TYR A 79 -2.14 20.88 1.35
CA TYR A 79 -3.00 19.87 1.93
C TYR A 79 -2.19 18.77 2.60
N ALA A 80 -2.62 18.35 3.79
CA ALA A 80 -2.07 17.23 4.52
C ALA A 80 -3.15 16.62 5.41
N ALA A 81 -3.10 15.31 5.60
CA ALA A 81 -4.05 14.63 6.44
C ALA A 81 -3.45 13.42 7.16
N PHE A 82 -3.94 13.19 8.37
CA PHE A 82 -3.83 11.94 9.10
C PHE A 82 -5.23 11.40 9.36
N ARG A 83 -5.46 10.12 9.11
CA ARG A 83 -6.80 9.55 8.99
C ARG A 83 -7.29 8.74 10.19
N LEU A 84 -6.63 8.82 11.32
CA LEU A 84 -7.04 8.07 12.49
C LEU A 84 -7.23 8.98 13.71
N GLU A 85 -8.33 8.75 14.44
CA GLU A 85 -8.61 9.43 15.71
C GLU A 85 -7.45 9.27 16.71
N SER A 86 -7.07 10.36 17.38
CA SER A 86 -6.05 10.35 18.41
C SER A 86 -6.54 11.05 19.67
N ASP A 87 -6.45 10.37 20.82
CA ASP A 87 -6.69 10.95 22.14
C ASP A 87 -5.42 11.62 22.68
N THR A 88 -4.25 11.08 22.31
CA THR A 88 -2.94 11.64 22.71
C THR A 88 -2.71 13.01 22.06
N TYR A 89 -3.18 13.16 20.83
CA TYR A 89 -3.04 14.37 20.03
C TYR A 89 -4.40 14.84 19.48
N PRO A 90 -5.28 15.39 20.35
CA PRO A 90 -6.60 15.88 19.94
C PRO A 90 -6.51 16.91 18.83
N GLY A 91 -7.26 16.72 17.74
CA GLY A 91 -7.23 17.59 16.58
C GLY A 91 -6.15 17.27 15.53
N LEU A 92 -5.37 16.17 15.71
CA LEU A 92 -4.43 15.68 14.70
C LEU A 92 -5.15 15.06 13.51
N ALA A 93 -6.26 14.35 13.75
CA ALA A 93 -7.05 13.75 12.68
C ALA A 93 -7.66 14.81 11.77
N ALA A 94 -7.68 14.53 10.46
CA ALA A 94 -8.09 15.48 9.44
C ALA A 94 -9.59 15.84 9.51
N GLU A 95 -9.92 17.11 9.36
CA GLU A 95 -11.31 17.62 9.45
C GLU A 95 -12.19 17.14 8.28
N ASP A 96 -11.61 16.88 7.12
CA ASP A 96 -12.32 16.42 5.92
C ASP A 96 -12.67 14.93 5.92
N GLY A 97 -12.27 14.22 6.98
CA GLY A 97 -12.61 12.81 7.22
C GLY A 97 -11.49 12.02 7.89
N TYR A 98 -11.89 11.18 8.82
CA TYR A 98 -10.99 10.26 9.52
C TYR A 98 -11.80 9.05 10.01
N TYR A 99 -11.10 8.02 10.45
CA TYR A 99 -11.68 6.85 11.09
C TYR A 99 -11.57 6.99 12.61
N THR A 100 -12.65 6.76 13.32
CA THR A 100 -12.57 6.59 14.77
C THR A 100 -11.78 5.31 15.09
N LYS A 101 -11.17 5.25 16.26
CA LYS A 101 -10.49 4.02 16.72
C LYS A 101 -11.41 2.81 16.65
N ARG A 102 -12.68 2.99 17.01
CA ARG A 102 -13.69 1.92 16.99
C ARG A 102 -13.97 1.45 15.57
N GLU A 103 -14.17 2.36 14.62
CA GLU A 103 -14.39 2.02 13.22
C GLU A 103 -13.21 1.26 12.61
N PHE A 104 -11.98 1.68 12.96
CA PHE A 104 -10.78 1.03 12.47
C PHE A 104 -10.57 -0.37 13.07
N ILE A 105 -10.90 -0.55 14.36
CA ILE A 105 -10.94 -1.86 15.00
C ILE A 105 -11.97 -2.77 14.32
N ASP A 106 -13.19 -2.28 14.10
CA ASP A 106 -14.27 -3.07 13.52
C ASP A 106 -13.98 -3.44 12.06
N LEU A 107 -13.33 -2.57 11.29
CA LEU A 107 -12.83 -2.88 9.95
C LEU A 107 -11.82 -4.03 9.98
N GLN A 108 -10.87 -4.00 10.91
CA GLN A 108 -9.88 -5.08 11.06
C GLN A 108 -10.54 -6.40 11.49
N LYS A 109 -11.54 -6.36 12.38
CA LYS A 109 -12.31 -7.56 12.76
C LYS A 109 -13.06 -8.16 11.56
N LEU A 110 -13.66 -7.32 10.71
CA LEU A 110 -14.26 -7.77 9.46
C LEU A 110 -13.21 -8.46 8.56
N ALA A 111 -12.05 -7.84 8.40
CA ALA A 111 -10.96 -8.37 7.59
C ALA A 111 -10.42 -9.71 8.13
N GLU A 112 -10.19 -9.80 9.43
CA GLU A 112 -9.77 -11.04 10.11
C GLU A 112 -10.74 -12.20 9.84
N ASN A 113 -12.04 -11.95 9.93
CA ASN A 113 -13.08 -12.95 9.64
C ASN A 113 -13.11 -13.40 8.18
N LEU A 114 -12.55 -12.61 7.28
CA LEU A 114 -12.45 -12.89 5.85
C LEU A 114 -11.02 -13.28 5.42
N TYR A 115 -10.14 -13.55 6.38
CA TYR A 115 -8.73 -13.93 6.15
C TYR A 115 -7.93 -12.88 5.39
N VAL A 116 -8.25 -11.60 5.56
CA VAL A 116 -7.49 -10.46 5.09
C VAL A 116 -6.83 -9.77 6.27
N GLU A 117 -5.51 -9.65 6.28
CA GLU A 117 -4.79 -8.85 7.27
C GLU A 117 -4.74 -7.39 6.82
N ILE A 118 -5.15 -6.47 7.69
CA ILE A 118 -4.92 -5.05 7.49
C ILE A 118 -3.57 -4.68 8.11
N ILE A 119 -2.69 -4.08 7.29
CA ILE A 119 -1.44 -3.48 7.73
C ILE A 119 -1.65 -1.98 7.78
N PRO A 120 -1.84 -1.39 8.98
CA PRO A 120 -1.87 0.06 9.11
C PRO A 120 -0.49 0.64 8.87
N GLU A 121 -0.43 1.75 8.13
CA GLU A 121 0.80 2.48 7.89
C GLU A 121 0.70 3.89 8.45
N ILE A 122 1.67 4.24 9.30
CA ILE A 122 1.99 5.61 9.67
C ILE A 122 3.35 5.92 9.04
N ASP A 123 3.34 6.71 7.97
CA ASP A 123 4.55 7.01 7.23
C ASP A 123 5.33 8.16 7.88
N ALA A 124 6.62 7.92 8.10
CA ALA A 124 7.59 8.87 8.62
C ALA A 124 9.01 8.38 8.26
N PRO A 125 10.01 9.26 8.13
CA PRO A 125 10.04 10.68 8.52
C PRO A 125 9.70 11.67 7.40
N ALA A 126 9.45 11.22 6.18
CA ALA A 126 8.85 12.01 5.10
C ALA A 126 7.32 11.82 5.08
N HIS A 127 6.60 12.52 4.20
CA HIS A 127 5.13 12.44 4.10
C HIS A 127 4.38 12.85 5.39
N THR A 128 5.00 13.71 6.19
CA THR A 128 4.59 13.99 7.57
C THR A 128 4.02 15.40 7.77
N LEU A 129 3.60 16.08 6.69
CA LEU A 129 3.10 17.44 6.81
C LEU A 129 1.88 17.58 7.75
N ALA A 130 1.04 16.55 7.86
CA ALA A 130 -0.06 16.53 8.82
C ALA A 130 0.45 16.65 10.27
N PHE A 131 1.56 15.98 10.59
CA PHE A 131 2.18 16.03 11.91
C PHE A 131 2.86 17.36 12.18
N THR A 132 3.51 17.94 11.16
CA THR A 132 4.19 19.23 11.29
C THR A 132 3.22 20.43 11.21
N HIS A 133 2.04 20.29 10.62
CA HIS A 133 0.94 21.25 10.79
C HIS A 133 0.45 21.27 12.22
N TYR A 134 0.32 20.11 12.86
CA TYR A 134 -0.10 19.99 14.26
C TYR A 134 0.97 20.48 15.23
N LYS A 135 2.24 20.11 14.99
CA LYS A 135 3.39 20.45 15.84
C LYS A 135 4.57 20.98 14.97
N PRO A 136 4.54 22.26 14.58
CA PRO A 136 5.52 22.82 13.60
C PRO A 136 6.98 22.70 14.00
N GLU A 137 7.29 22.64 15.29
CA GLU A 137 8.66 22.53 15.80
C GLU A 137 9.36 21.21 15.48
N ILE A 138 8.63 20.16 15.11
CA ILE A 138 9.22 18.88 14.70
C ILE A 138 9.51 18.80 13.21
N GLY A 139 9.11 19.82 12.44
CA GLY A 139 9.35 19.87 10.99
C GLY A 139 10.78 20.25 10.62
N SER A 140 11.28 19.69 9.53
CA SER A 140 12.58 20.00 9.00
C SER A 140 12.57 21.38 8.29
N LYS A 141 13.37 22.29 8.76
CA LYS A 141 13.58 23.59 8.09
C LYS A 141 14.45 23.46 6.85
N GLU A 142 15.27 22.44 6.79
CA GLU A 142 16.22 22.22 5.69
C GLU A 142 15.59 21.46 4.52
N TYR A 143 14.82 20.40 4.81
CA TYR A 143 14.29 19.51 3.77
C TYR A 143 12.81 19.76 3.44
N GLY A 144 12.14 20.61 4.19
CA GLY A 144 10.74 20.94 4.01
C GLY A 144 9.87 20.47 5.17
N MET A 145 8.73 21.13 5.36
CA MET A 145 7.83 20.82 6.47
C MET A 145 7.09 19.49 6.31
N ASP A 146 7.16 18.89 5.15
CA ASP A 146 6.68 17.51 4.91
C ASP A 146 7.66 16.43 5.39
N HIS A 147 8.77 16.85 5.99
CA HIS A 147 9.79 15.99 6.59
C HIS A 147 9.96 16.32 8.08
N LEU A 148 10.17 15.31 8.90
CA LEU A 148 10.52 15.50 10.32
C LEU A 148 11.99 15.88 10.49
N ASP A 149 12.28 16.72 11.48
CA ASP A 149 13.64 17.01 11.90
C ASP A 149 14.18 15.86 12.75
N LEU A 150 15.07 15.05 12.18
CA LEU A 150 15.64 13.87 12.84
C LEU A 150 16.68 14.18 13.93
N PHE A 151 17.08 15.44 14.06
CA PHE A 151 17.98 15.89 15.13
C PHE A 151 17.21 16.43 16.34
N ASN A 152 15.89 16.65 16.20
CA ASN A 152 15.05 17.16 17.27
C ASN A 152 14.50 16.01 18.13
N PRO A 153 14.79 15.96 19.44
CA PRO A 153 14.24 14.91 20.32
C PRO A 153 12.72 14.96 20.46
N GLU A 154 12.07 16.11 20.24
CA GLU A 154 10.61 16.22 20.24
C GLU A 154 9.96 15.45 19.07
N THR A 155 10.67 15.24 17.97
CA THR A 155 10.25 14.36 16.88
C THR A 155 10.00 12.94 17.37
N TYR A 156 10.96 12.38 18.09
CA TYR A 156 10.85 11.01 18.63
C TYR A 156 9.76 10.93 19.71
N LYS A 157 9.69 11.91 20.60
CA LYS A 157 8.65 11.96 21.63
C LYS A 157 7.24 11.99 21.01
N PHE A 158 7.04 12.75 19.93
CA PHE A 158 5.78 12.80 19.22
C PHE A 158 5.46 11.47 18.56
N MET A 159 6.39 10.91 17.80
CA MET A 159 6.17 9.65 17.08
C MET A 159 6.00 8.45 18.04
N ASP A 160 6.78 8.40 19.11
CA ASP A 160 6.64 7.38 20.16
C ASP A 160 5.25 7.42 20.78
N GLY A 161 4.76 8.62 21.13
CA GLY A 161 3.41 8.81 21.67
C GLY A 161 2.32 8.36 20.69
N LEU A 162 2.49 8.67 19.42
CA LEU A 162 1.53 8.32 18.36
C LEU A 162 1.47 6.80 18.16
N PHE A 163 2.61 6.12 17.98
CA PHE A 163 2.64 4.67 17.84
C PHE A 163 2.14 3.96 19.11
N LYS A 164 2.57 4.43 20.28
CA LYS A 164 2.14 3.85 21.56
C LYS A 164 0.62 3.83 21.71
N GLU A 165 -0.05 4.90 21.33
CA GLU A 165 -1.50 5.03 21.40
C GLU A 165 -2.24 3.91 20.68
N TYR A 166 -1.71 3.47 19.53
CA TYR A 166 -2.36 2.45 18.70
C TYR A 166 -1.87 1.03 18.97
N LEU A 167 -0.72 0.89 19.63
CA LEU A 167 -0.05 -0.40 19.84
C LEU A 167 -0.20 -0.96 21.26
N GLU A 168 -0.43 -0.09 22.26
CA GLU A 168 -0.48 -0.47 23.66
C GLU A 168 -1.86 -1.01 24.08
N GLY A 169 -1.87 -1.91 25.07
CA GLY A 169 -3.07 -2.45 25.70
C GLY A 169 -3.44 -3.85 25.24
N ASP A 170 -4.44 -4.43 25.92
CA ASP A 170 -4.90 -5.80 25.67
C ASP A 170 -5.69 -5.91 24.34
N GLU A 171 -6.37 -4.84 23.94
CA GLU A 171 -7.06 -4.70 22.65
C GLU A 171 -6.53 -3.46 21.92
N PRO A 172 -5.31 -3.53 21.34
CA PRO A 172 -4.72 -2.39 20.64
C PRO A 172 -5.53 -2.02 19.41
N VAL A 173 -5.48 -0.74 19.02
CA VAL A 173 -6.16 -0.25 17.82
C VAL A 173 -5.59 -0.92 16.56
N PHE A 174 -4.27 -1.12 16.50
CA PHE A 174 -3.62 -1.93 15.46
C PHE A 174 -3.63 -3.40 15.86
N ARG A 175 -4.62 -4.14 15.39
CA ARG A 175 -4.90 -5.51 15.79
C ARG A 175 -3.99 -6.54 15.12
N GLY A 176 -3.68 -6.34 13.83
CA GLY A 176 -2.89 -7.26 13.02
C GLY A 176 -1.47 -7.48 13.57
N LYS A 177 -0.79 -8.47 13.02
CA LYS A 177 0.60 -8.80 13.41
C LYS A 177 1.61 -7.81 12.84
N LYS A 178 1.27 -7.12 11.77
CA LYS A 178 2.18 -6.25 11.03
C LYS A 178 1.78 -4.78 11.15
N VAL A 179 2.78 -3.92 11.21
CA VAL A 179 2.63 -2.47 11.17
C VAL A 179 3.68 -1.91 10.23
N HIS A 180 3.25 -1.05 9.32
CA HIS A 180 4.15 -0.36 8.40
C HIS A 180 4.52 1.00 8.97
N ILE A 181 5.82 1.29 9.03
CA ILE A 181 6.35 2.51 9.64
C ILE A 181 6.81 3.54 8.60
N GLY A 182 6.53 3.29 7.31
CA GLY A 182 6.97 4.14 6.21
C GLY A 182 8.45 3.97 5.90
N THR A 183 9.22 5.03 6.06
CA THR A 183 10.68 5.12 5.90
C THR A 183 11.17 5.01 4.46
N ASP A 184 10.55 5.78 3.55
CA ASP A 184 10.91 5.80 2.14
C ASP A 184 11.79 7.01 1.73
N GLU A 185 11.20 8.15 1.52
CA GLU A 185 11.81 9.29 0.84
C GLU A 185 12.40 10.32 1.81
N TYR A 186 13.69 10.25 2.09
CA TYR A 186 14.39 11.25 2.87
C TYR A 186 15.71 11.66 2.21
N SER A 187 16.26 12.84 2.53
CA SER A 187 17.48 13.34 1.90
C SER A 187 18.72 12.49 2.22
N ASN A 188 19.51 12.20 1.18
CA ASN A 188 20.82 11.53 1.30
C ASN A 188 22.02 12.46 1.01
N LYS A 189 21.79 13.78 0.93
CA LYS A 189 22.82 14.76 0.55
C LYS A 189 23.92 14.94 1.59
N LYS A 190 23.62 14.65 2.86
CA LYS A 190 24.56 14.79 3.98
C LYS A 190 24.71 13.47 4.72
N LYS A 191 25.96 13.11 5.05
CA LYS A 191 26.25 11.84 5.74
C LYS A 191 25.57 11.75 7.10
N ASP A 192 25.61 12.81 7.89
CA ASP A 192 24.99 12.84 9.23
C ASP A 192 23.46 12.67 9.16
N VAL A 193 22.83 13.21 8.13
CA VAL A 193 21.38 13.04 7.87
C VAL A 193 21.06 11.60 7.49
N VAL A 194 21.87 10.98 6.63
CA VAL A 194 21.75 9.57 6.28
C VAL A 194 21.85 8.68 7.52
N GLU A 195 22.86 8.94 8.37
CA GLU A 195 23.03 8.16 9.60
C GLU A 195 21.84 8.35 10.57
N LYS A 196 21.28 9.56 10.65
CA LYS A 196 20.05 9.84 11.44
C LYS A 196 18.83 9.14 10.88
N PHE A 197 18.64 9.14 9.55
CA PHE A 197 17.56 8.41 8.90
C PHE A 197 17.65 6.89 9.17
N ARG A 198 18.85 6.33 9.07
CA ARG A 198 19.08 4.92 9.39
C ARG A 198 18.79 4.61 10.86
N ALA A 199 19.24 5.47 11.77
CA ALA A 199 18.95 5.34 13.20
C ALA A 199 17.44 5.46 13.51
N PHE A 200 16.72 6.37 12.83
CA PHE A 200 15.29 6.51 12.93
C PHE A 200 14.57 5.22 12.48
N THR A 201 14.95 4.69 11.33
CA THR A 201 14.39 3.45 10.79
C THR A 201 14.62 2.28 11.76
N ASP A 202 15.84 2.08 12.26
CA ASP A 202 16.14 1.02 13.24
C ASP A 202 15.35 1.19 14.55
N HIS A 203 15.25 2.45 15.02
CA HIS A 203 14.49 2.77 16.24
C HIS A 203 13.03 2.34 16.12
N TYR A 204 12.33 2.73 15.04
CA TYR A 204 10.92 2.42 14.90
C TYR A 204 10.63 0.96 14.51
N ILE A 205 11.55 0.28 13.83
CA ILE A 205 11.50 -1.19 13.71
C ILE A 205 11.43 -1.83 15.09
N ARG A 206 12.39 -1.49 15.96
CA ARG A 206 12.45 -2.06 17.33
C ARG A 206 11.30 -1.58 18.21
N TYR A 207 10.86 -0.35 18.02
CA TYR A 207 9.76 0.21 18.79
C TYR A 207 8.45 -0.55 18.57
N VAL A 208 8.06 -0.78 17.32
CA VAL A 208 6.85 -1.56 17.03
C VAL A 208 7.00 -3.03 17.41
N GLU A 209 8.21 -3.59 17.29
CA GLU A 209 8.50 -4.95 17.74
C GLU A 209 8.37 -5.10 19.28
N SER A 210 8.67 -4.06 20.04
CA SER A 210 8.50 -4.09 21.51
C SER A 210 7.05 -4.27 21.94
N PHE A 211 6.09 -4.00 21.06
CA PHE A 211 4.66 -4.29 21.24
C PHE A 211 4.22 -5.63 20.62
N GLY A 212 5.16 -6.49 20.25
CA GLY A 212 4.89 -7.79 19.65
C GLY A 212 4.47 -7.74 18.16
N LYS A 213 4.71 -6.64 17.48
CA LYS A 213 4.40 -6.49 16.05
C LYS A 213 5.61 -6.82 15.17
N GLN A 214 5.36 -7.18 13.92
CA GLN A 214 6.36 -7.28 12.88
C GLN A 214 6.41 -5.98 12.09
N ALA A 215 7.58 -5.37 12.00
CA ALA A 215 7.77 -4.14 11.25
C ALA A 215 7.76 -4.38 9.74
N CYS A 216 7.04 -3.50 9.02
CA CYS A 216 7.15 -3.35 7.57
C CYS A 216 7.70 -1.97 7.26
N VAL A 217 8.55 -1.87 6.24
CA VAL A 217 9.22 -0.63 5.82
C VAL A 217 9.18 -0.46 4.31
N TRP A 218 9.18 0.75 3.82
CA TRP A 218 9.52 1.03 2.43
C TRP A 218 11.02 0.87 2.21
N GLY A 219 11.41 0.38 1.06
CA GLY A 219 12.80 0.23 0.70
C GLY A 219 13.48 1.57 0.43
N ALA A 220 14.49 1.92 1.25
CA ALA A 220 15.25 3.17 1.13
C ALA A 220 16.75 3.03 1.41
N LEU A 221 17.23 1.86 1.79
CA LEU A 221 18.57 1.70 2.37
C LEU A 221 19.70 1.62 1.34
N THR A 222 19.41 1.51 0.05
CA THR A 222 20.41 1.74 -1.02
C THR A 222 20.58 3.25 -1.25
N HIS A 223 19.49 4.02 -1.25
CA HIS A 223 19.50 5.48 -1.33
C HIS A 223 20.16 6.10 -0.08
N ALA A 224 19.75 5.66 1.10
CA ALA A 224 20.34 6.05 2.38
C ALA A 224 21.48 5.12 2.79
N LYS A 225 22.49 4.98 1.91
CA LYS A 225 23.67 4.16 2.20
C LYS A 225 24.54 4.80 3.28
N GLY A 226 24.72 4.10 4.40
CA GLY A 226 25.46 4.59 5.57
C GLY A 226 26.00 3.47 6.44
N ASP A 227 26.63 3.86 7.55
CA ASP A 227 27.34 2.95 8.47
C ASP A 227 26.45 2.52 9.65
N THR A 228 25.45 3.32 10.03
CA THR A 228 24.53 2.99 11.12
C THR A 228 23.73 1.73 10.76
N PRO A 229 23.82 0.67 11.58
CA PRO A 229 23.11 -0.57 11.31
C PRO A 229 21.59 -0.38 11.43
N VAL A 230 20.85 -1.07 10.54
CA VAL A 230 19.40 -1.15 10.58
C VAL A 230 19.00 -2.61 10.69
N LYS A 231 18.16 -2.94 11.65
CA LYS A 231 17.69 -4.30 11.86
C LYS A 231 16.98 -4.83 10.62
N SER A 232 17.33 -6.05 10.20
CA SER A 232 16.70 -6.74 9.06
C SER A 232 15.96 -8.01 9.46
N GLU A 233 16.39 -8.66 10.55
CA GLU A 233 15.73 -9.88 11.02
C GLU A 233 14.26 -9.63 11.36
N ASN A 234 13.36 -10.47 10.82
CA ASN A 234 11.91 -10.36 10.99
C ASN A 234 11.29 -9.06 10.44
N VAL A 235 11.99 -8.35 9.54
CA VAL A 235 11.50 -7.13 8.90
C VAL A 235 11.07 -7.43 7.47
N ILE A 236 9.90 -6.92 7.07
CA ILE A 236 9.39 -6.99 5.71
C ILE A 236 9.65 -5.66 5.01
N MET A 237 10.26 -5.71 3.84
CA MET A 237 10.55 -4.51 3.05
C MET A 237 9.74 -4.50 1.76
N SER A 238 9.01 -3.43 1.54
CA SER A 238 8.32 -3.14 0.28
C SER A 238 9.32 -2.63 -0.75
N ALA A 239 9.64 -3.47 -1.74
CA ALA A 239 10.62 -3.16 -2.78
C ALA A 239 9.90 -2.50 -3.97
N TRP A 240 9.91 -1.17 -3.99
CA TRP A 240 9.18 -0.34 -4.94
C TRP A 240 10.06 0.24 -6.05
N TYR A 241 11.25 0.70 -5.72
CA TYR A 241 12.19 1.27 -6.67
C TYR A 241 13.62 0.80 -6.39
N ASN A 242 14.30 0.25 -7.42
CA ASN A 242 15.62 -0.37 -7.25
C ASN A 242 16.72 0.64 -6.86
N GLY A 243 16.54 1.92 -7.20
CA GLY A 243 17.48 2.99 -6.81
C GLY A 243 17.38 3.33 -5.33
N TYR A 244 16.23 3.15 -4.72
CA TYR A 244 16.03 3.31 -3.27
C TYR A 244 16.41 2.05 -2.49
N ALA A 245 16.06 0.88 -3.00
CA ALA A 245 16.44 -0.39 -2.39
C ALA A 245 16.78 -1.42 -3.47
N ASN A 246 18.04 -1.75 -3.65
CA ASN A 246 18.43 -2.83 -4.53
C ASN A 246 17.96 -4.17 -3.93
N PRO A 247 17.09 -4.92 -4.61
CA PRO A 247 16.49 -6.13 -4.03
C PRO A 247 17.50 -7.18 -3.63
N LYS A 248 18.58 -7.36 -4.40
CA LYS A 248 19.64 -8.35 -4.07
C LYS A 248 20.36 -7.97 -2.79
N ASP A 249 20.78 -6.71 -2.68
CA ASP A 249 21.49 -6.20 -1.49
C ASP A 249 20.60 -6.31 -0.24
N MET A 250 19.28 -6.05 -0.39
CA MET A 250 18.35 -6.13 0.74
C MET A 250 18.16 -7.57 1.20
N ILE A 251 18.06 -8.53 0.27
CA ILE A 251 17.97 -9.95 0.60
C ILE A 251 19.27 -10.42 1.29
N GLU A 252 20.43 -10.01 0.79
CA GLU A 252 21.74 -10.33 1.39
C GLU A 252 21.87 -9.77 2.81
N GLN A 253 21.24 -8.63 3.11
CA GLN A 253 21.17 -8.05 4.45
C GLN A 253 20.14 -8.75 5.36
N GLY A 254 19.32 -9.67 4.85
CA GLY A 254 18.39 -10.47 5.62
C GLY A 254 16.93 -10.02 5.59
N TYR A 255 16.58 -8.99 4.82
CA TYR A 255 15.19 -8.58 4.66
C TYR A 255 14.37 -9.61 3.88
N LYS A 256 13.10 -9.74 4.21
CA LYS A 256 12.09 -10.39 3.36
C LYS A 256 11.40 -9.30 2.55
N LEU A 257 11.20 -9.56 1.25
CA LEU A 257 10.68 -8.55 0.34
C LEU A 257 9.23 -8.83 -0.07
N ILE A 258 8.49 -7.74 -0.28
CA ILE A 258 7.26 -7.70 -1.07
C ILE A 258 7.56 -6.95 -2.36
N SER A 259 7.23 -7.54 -3.51
CA SER A 259 7.38 -6.91 -4.81
C SER A 259 6.24 -5.90 -5.04
N ILE A 260 6.57 -4.63 -5.13
CA ILE A 260 5.64 -3.54 -5.43
C ILE A 260 6.28 -2.52 -6.41
N PRO A 261 6.82 -2.96 -7.55
CA PRO A 261 7.60 -2.11 -8.45
C PRO A 261 6.74 -0.96 -9.00
N ASP A 262 7.17 0.28 -8.71
CA ASP A 262 6.47 1.53 -9.04
C ASP A 262 6.12 1.68 -10.53
N GLY A 263 7.06 1.35 -11.42
CA GLY A 263 6.88 1.40 -12.86
C GLY A 263 5.95 0.33 -13.45
N LEU A 264 5.39 -0.57 -12.64
CA LEU A 264 4.53 -1.66 -13.11
C LEU A 264 3.18 -1.73 -12.39
N VAL A 265 3.17 -1.47 -11.08
CA VAL A 265 2.00 -1.76 -10.24
C VAL A 265 1.50 -0.57 -9.41
N TYR A 266 2.01 0.65 -9.68
CA TYR A 266 1.46 1.87 -9.11
C TYR A 266 0.36 2.43 -10.02
N ILE A 267 -0.79 2.69 -9.41
CA ILE A 267 -1.90 3.46 -9.99
C ILE A 267 -1.85 4.84 -9.35
N VAL A 268 -1.66 5.88 -10.17
CA VAL A 268 -1.69 7.27 -9.69
C VAL A 268 -2.66 8.04 -10.59
N PRO A 269 -3.92 8.19 -10.16
CA PRO A 269 -4.97 8.75 -11.00
C PRO A 269 -4.63 10.13 -11.55
N ALA A 270 -4.69 10.26 -12.87
CA ALA A 270 -4.46 11.50 -13.63
C ALA A 270 -3.05 12.12 -13.47
N ALA A 271 -2.07 11.40 -12.96
CA ALA A 271 -0.73 11.95 -12.68
C ALA A 271 0.13 12.13 -13.94
N GLY A 272 0.02 11.23 -14.91
CA GLY A 272 0.78 11.29 -16.16
C GLY A 272 2.22 10.77 -16.09
N TYR A 273 2.77 10.58 -14.89
CA TYR A 273 4.10 10.01 -14.64
C TYR A 273 4.09 8.57 -14.14
N TYR A 274 2.96 8.08 -13.65
CA TYR A 274 2.65 6.68 -13.39
C TYR A 274 1.39 6.26 -14.13
N TYR A 275 1.03 4.98 -14.08
CA TYR A 275 -0.18 4.48 -14.70
C TYR A 275 -1.43 5.11 -14.09
N ASP A 276 -2.34 5.56 -14.94
CA ASP A 276 -3.72 5.86 -14.56
C ASP A 276 -4.52 4.55 -14.44
N TYR A 277 -4.30 3.64 -15.40
CA TYR A 277 -4.79 2.26 -15.37
C TYR A 277 -3.63 1.31 -15.65
N LEU A 278 -3.49 0.24 -14.86
CA LEU A 278 -2.39 -0.73 -15.08
C LEU A 278 -2.56 -1.45 -16.42
N ASN A 279 -1.44 -1.79 -17.04
CA ASN A 279 -1.42 -2.66 -18.21
C ASN A 279 -1.66 -4.11 -17.80
N THR A 280 -2.94 -4.47 -17.60
CA THR A 280 -3.35 -5.80 -17.13
C THR A 280 -2.90 -6.93 -18.04
N LYS A 281 -2.85 -6.69 -19.37
CA LYS A 281 -2.34 -7.69 -20.32
C LYS A 281 -0.87 -7.97 -20.08
N TYR A 282 -0.05 -6.92 -20.02
CA TYR A 282 1.39 -7.10 -19.75
C TYR A 282 1.65 -7.81 -18.41
N LEU A 283 0.94 -7.39 -17.35
CA LEU A 283 1.08 -7.98 -16.02
C LEU A 283 0.68 -9.45 -16.01
N TYR A 284 -0.42 -9.80 -16.68
CA TYR A 284 -0.87 -11.18 -16.78
C TYR A 284 0.12 -12.07 -17.53
N GLU A 285 0.62 -11.61 -18.66
CA GLU A 285 1.50 -12.38 -19.55
C GLU A 285 2.95 -12.44 -19.03
N ASN A 286 3.45 -11.40 -18.34
CA ASN A 286 4.88 -11.24 -18.10
C ASN A 286 5.28 -11.10 -16.64
N TRP A 287 4.46 -10.44 -15.78
CA TRP A 287 4.89 -10.12 -14.41
C TRP A 287 4.59 -11.26 -13.44
N THR A 288 5.49 -11.45 -12.47
CA THR A 288 5.26 -12.23 -11.25
C THR A 288 5.91 -11.53 -10.06
N PRO A 289 5.57 -11.87 -8.81
CA PRO A 289 6.18 -11.24 -7.63
C PRO A 289 7.70 -11.34 -7.54
N VAL A 290 8.33 -12.25 -8.26
CA VAL A 290 9.80 -12.37 -8.31
C VAL A 290 10.46 -11.39 -9.29
N GLN A 291 9.68 -10.64 -10.04
CA GLN A 291 10.17 -9.52 -10.84
C GLN A 291 10.01 -8.21 -10.06
N ILE A 292 11.12 -7.69 -9.54
CA ILE A 292 11.18 -6.44 -8.77
C ILE A 292 11.96 -5.40 -9.59
N GLY A 293 11.24 -4.58 -10.34
CA GLY A 293 11.84 -3.66 -11.30
C GLY A 293 12.69 -4.43 -12.33
N LYS A 294 13.99 -4.16 -12.38
CA LYS A 294 14.95 -4.83 -13.27
C LYS A 294 15.50 -6.15 -12.71
N ALA A 295 15.28 -6.42 -11.42
CA ALA A 295 15.74 -7.65 -10.80
C ALA A 295 14.72 -8.77 -10.99
N VAL A 296 15.20 -9.96 -11.34
CA VAL A 296 14.37 -11.16 -11.47
C VAL A 296 15.00 -12.26 -10.64
N PHE A 297 14.18 -12.92 -9.83
CA PHE A 297 14.57 -14.01 -8.93
C PHE A 297 13.92 -15.32 -9.39
N PRO A 298 14.38 -16.48 -8.89
CA PRO A 298 13.68 -17.73 -9.11
C PRO A 298 12.23 -17.66 -8.61
N GLU A 299 11.31 -18.32 -9.34
CA GLU A 299 9.94 -18.46 -8.86
C GLU A 299 9.91 -19.08 -7.46
N LYS A 300 9.04 -18.55 -6.60
CA LYS A 300 8.89 -19.00 -5.21
C LYS A 300 10.16 -18.82 -4.36
N ASP A 301 11.02 -17.86 -4.70
CA ASP A 301 12.17 -17.53 -3.86
C ASP A 301 11.68 -17.23 -2.42
N PRO A 302 12.20 -17.91 -1.39
CA PRO A 302 11.72 -17.78 -0.02
C PRO A 302 12.01 -16.39 0.60
N SER A 303 12.82 -15.57 -0.05
CA SER A 303 13.08 -14.19 0.36
C SER A 303 12.01 -13.22 -0.14
N ILE A 304 11.17 -13.64 -1.10
CA ILE A 304 10.09 -12.83 -1.67
C ILE A 304 8.76 -13.41 -1.21
N LEU A 305 8.12 -12.71 -0.27
CA LEU A 305 6.87 -13.17 0.35
C LEU A 305 5.67 -13.10 -0.60
N GLY A 306 5.76 -12.26 -1.61
CA GLY A 306 4.70 -12.07 -2.58
C GLY A 306 4.75 -10.72 -3.25
N GLY A 307 3.60 -10.25 -3.68
CA GLY A 307 3.45 -8.97 -4.37
C GLY A 307 2.33 -8.12 -3.79
N MET A 308 2.40 -6.86 -4.15
CA MET A 308 1.39 -5.85 -3.83
C MET A 308 1.29 -4.88 -5.00
N PHE A 309 0.14 -4.25 -5.17
CA PHE A 309 -0.02 -3.09 -6.02
C PHE A 309 -0.60 -1.94 -5.19
N ALA A 310 -0.45 -0.72 -5.68
CA ALA A 310 -0.82 0.47 -4.93
C ALA A 310 -1.70 1.42 -5.72
N VAL A 311 -2.59 2.13 -5.03
CA VAL A 311 -3.16 3.38 -5.53
C VAL A 311 -2.69 4.53 -4.65
N TRP A 312 -2.06 5.52 -5.31
CA TRP A 312 -1.61 6.77 -4.70
C TRP A 312 -2.48 7.94 -5.19
N ASN A 313 -2.87 8.80 -4.28
CA ASN A 313 -3.72 9.95 -4.57
C ASN A 313 -2.92 11.26 -4.62
N ASP A 314 -1.80 11.27 -5.34
CA ASP A 314 -0.82 12.36 -5.40
C ASP A 314 -1.43 13.73 -5.73
N HIS A 315 -2.40 13.75 -6.65
CA HIS A 315 -3.07 14.98 -7.07
C HIS A 315 -4.30 15.25 -6.21
N VAL A 316 -4.05 15.80 -5.02
CA VAL A 316 -5.12 16.19 -4.10
C VAL A 316 -6.08 17.17 -4.76
N GLY A 317 -7.40 16.93 -4.60
CA GLY A 317 -8.44 17.82 -5.13
C GLY A 317 -8.70 17.65 -6.63
N ASN A 318 -8.21 16.59 -7.27
CA ASN A 318 -8.39 16.32 -8.71
C ASN A 318 -9.82 15.94 -9.12
N GLY A 319 -10.78 15.87 -8.20
CA GLY A 319 -12.16 15.48 -8.48
C GLY A 319 -12.40 13.97 -8.70
N ILE A 320 -11.37 13.13 -8.64
CA ILE A 320 -11.48 11.67 -8.74
C ILE A 320 -12.28 11.14 -7.54
N SER A 321 -13.39 10.46 -7.80
CA SER A 321 -14.23 9.83 -6.78
C SER A 321 -13.69 8.46 -6.39
N THR A 322 -14.21 7.88 -5.29
CA THR A 322 -13.91 6.48 -4.95
C THR A 322 -14.38 5.50 -6.01
N LYS A 323 -15.46 5.84 -6.73
CA LYS A 323 -15.93 5.05 -7.87
C LYS A 323 -14.90 5.05 -9.01
N ASP A 324 -14.29 6.20 -9.30
CA ASP A 324 -13.23 6.29 -10.31
C ASP A 324 -11.97 5.53 -9.88
N ILE A 325 -11.66 5.52 -8.57
CA ILE A 325 -10.59 4.68 -8.01
C ILE A 325 -10.94 3.20 -8.22
N HIS A 326 -12.18 2.80 -7.91
CA HIS A 326 -12.62 1.42 -8.10
C HIS A 326 -12.46 0.94 -9.54
N HIS A 327 -12.83 1.78 -10.52
CA HIS A 327 -12.67 1.45 -11.95
C HIS A 327 -11.22 1.18 -12.34
N ARG A 328 -10.25 1.80 -11.66
CA ARG A 328 -8.82 1.59 -11.88
C ARG A 328 -8.28 0.36 -11.15
N VAL A 329 -8.71 0.20 -9.93
CA VAL A 329 -8.18 -0.82 -9.01
C VAL A 329 -8.77 -2.20 -9.28
N TYR A 330 -10.07 -2.30 -9.58
CA TYR A 330 -10.75 -3.59 -9.66
C TYR A 330 -10.18 -4.52 -10.74
N PRO A 331 -9.95 -4.08 -11.99
CA PRO A 331 -9.32 -4.93 -13.01
C PRO A 331 -7.87 -5.28 -12.69
N ALA A 332 -7.14 -4.36 -12.08
CA ALA A 332 -5.77 -4.60 -11.60
C ALA A 332 -5.78 -5.69 -10.51
N LEU A 333 -6.70 -5.58 -9.54
CA LEU A 333 -6.87 -6.55 -8.48
C LEU A 333 -7.17 -7.95 -9.03
N GLN A 334 -8.13 -8.08 -9.95
CA GLN A 334 -8.48 -9.36 -10.57
C GLN A 334 -7.27 -10.02 -11.25
N THR A 335 -6.48 -9.22 -11.97
CA THR A 335 -5.31 -9.69 -12.71
C THR A 335 -4.18 -10.10 -11.76
N LEU A 336 -3.85 -9.21 -10.81
CA LEU A 336 -2.73 -9.43 -9.89
C LEU A 336 -3.04 -10.52 -8.86
N ALA A 337 -4.31 -10.70 -8.48
CA ALA A 337 -4.73 -11.82 -7.63
C ALA A 337 -4.35 -13.17 -8.26
N VAL A 338 -4.58 -13.36 -9.57
CA VAL A 338 -4.16 -14.56 -10.29
C VAL A 338 -2.64 -14.69 -10.29
N LYS A 339 -1.93 -13.61 -10.62
CA LYS A 339 -0.46 -13.62 -10.70
C LYS A 339 0.23 -13.88 -9.35
N MET A 340 -0.34 -13.39 -8.27
CA MET A 340 0.13 -13.67 -6.92
C MET A 340 -0.29 -15.04 -6.41
N TRP A 341 -1.29 -15.67 -7.05
CA TRP A 341 -1.72 -17.03 -6.73
C TRP A 341 -0.90 -18.07 -7.47
N THR A 342 -0.70 -17.91 -8.79
CA THR A 342 -0.11 -18.94 -9.67
C THR A 342 1.31 -18.59 -10.17
N GLY A 343 1.83 -17.42 -9.85
CA GLY A 343 3.11 -16.97 -10.41
C GLY A 343 3.06 -16.85 -11.93
N LYS A 344 4.01 -17.50 -12.61
CA LYS A 344 4.07 -17.53 -14.08
C LYS A 344 3.10 -18.52 -14.72
N ASP A 345 2.61 -19.50 -13.95
CA ASP A 345 1.85 -20.64 -14.48
C ASP A 345 0.36 -20.28 -14.68
N VAL A 346 0.09 -19.35 -15.58
CA VAL A 346 -1.28 -19.02 -16.00
C VAL A 346 -1.79 -20.01 -17.02
N SER A 347 -2.99 -20.52 -16.81
CA SER A 347 -3.53 -21.66 -17.56
C SER A 347 -4.29 -21.28 -18.83
N VAL A 348 -4.66 -20.02 -18.99
CA VAL A 348 -5.47 -19.56 -20.14
C VAL A 348 -4.83 -18.33 -20.81
N PRO A 349 -5.05 -18.12 -22.11
CA PRO A 349 -4.63 -16.89 -22.79
C PRO A 349 -5.29 -15.66 -22.18
N TYR A 350 -4.61 -14.51 -22.25
CA TYR A 350 -5.15 -13.27 -21.67
C TYR A 350 -6.55 -12.90 -22.16
N ALA A 351 -6.84 -13.08 -23.44
CA ALA A 351 -8.16 -12.77 -24.01
C ALA A 351 -9.29 -13.57 -23.35
N ASP A 352 -9.05 -14.83 -23.05
CA ASP A 352 -10.03 -15.69 -22.36
C ASP A 352 -10.14 -15.32 -20.88
N PHE A 353 -9.02 -15.02 -20.24
CA PHE A 353 -8.99 -14.52 -18.87
C PHE A 353 -9.75 -13.19 -18.76
N ASP A 354 -9.49 -12.24 -19.66
CA ASP A 354 -10.14 -10.93 -19.67
C ASP A 354 -11.67 -11.05 -19.82
N LYS A 355 -12.12 -11.94 -20.70
CA LYS A 355 -13.54 -12.26 -20.86
C LYS A 355 -14.12 -12.86 -19.56
N GLN A 356 -13.41 -13.82 -18.96
CA GLN A 356 -13.86 -14.51 -17.74
C GLN A 356 -13.94 -13.54 -16.55
N ARG A 357 -12.91 -12.73 -16.30
CA ARG A 357 -12.91 -11.78 -15.19
C ARG A 357 -14.04 -10.75 -15.28
N ASN A 358 -14.42 -10.34 -16.49
CA ASN A 358 -15.53 -9.43 -16.70
C ASN A 358 -16.91 -10.07 -16.44
N ALA A 359 -17.00 -11.40 -16.44
CA ALA A 359 -18.21 -12.14 -16.12
C ALA A 359 -18.38 -12.45 -14.63
N ILE A 360 -17.32 -12.30 -13.82
CA ILE A 360 -17.34 -12.53 -12.37
C ILE A 360 -17.80 -11.26 -11.65
N SER A 361 -18.61 -11.42 -10.60
CA SER A 361 -19.04 -10.31 -9.74
C SER A 361 -17.89 -9.75 -8.89
N GLU A 362 -18.12 -8.60 -8.27
CA GLU A 362 -17.13 -7.96 -7.40
C GLU A 362 -16.91 -8.75 -6.11
N ALA A 363 -17.96 -9.14 -5.47
CA ALA A 363 -18.07 -10.06 -4.33
C ALA A 363 -19.54 -10.12 -3.89
N PRO A 364 -19.97 -11.13 -3.12
CA PRO A 364 -21.30 -11.13 -2.54
C PRO A 364 -21.57 -9.88 -1.68
N GLY A 365 -22.64 -9.16 -2.01
CA GLY A 365 -23.07 -7.95 -1.31
C GLY A 365 -22.28 -6.68 -1.66
N VAL A 366 -21.41 -6.72 -2.68
CA VAL A 366 -20.68 -5.56 -3.19
C VAL A 366 -21.20 -5.15 -4.57
N ASN A 367 -21.37 -3.85 -4.79
CA ASN A 367 -21.86 -3.30 -6.07
C ASN A 367 -21.24 -1.92 -6.37
N GLN A 368 -19.94 -1.80 -6.28
CA GLN A 368 -19.22 -0.55 -6.57
C GLN A 368 -19.33 -0.17 -8.07
N LEU A 369 -19.38 -1.16 -8.96
CA LEU A 369 -19.58 -0.93 -10.40
C LEU A 369 -21.03 -0.57 -10.76
N GLY A 370 -22.00 -0.72 -9.84
CA GLY A 370 -23.41 -0.46 -10.12
C GLY A 370 -24.03 -1.44 -11.11
N ARG A 371 -23.57 -2.70 -11.15
CA ARG A 371 -24.06 -3.74 -12.08
C ARG A 371 -25.33 -4.45 -11.62
N ILE A 372 -25.60 -4.45 -10.31
CA ILE A 372 -26.81 -5.09 -9.75
C ILE A 372 -28.02 -4.25 -10.19
N GLY A 373 -28.95 -4.88 -10.91
CA GLY A 373 -30.14 -4.22 -11.46
C GLY A 373 -29.93 -3.51 -12.80
N THR A 374 -28.74 -3.61 -13.41
CA THR A 374 -28.46 -3.10 -14.76
C THR A 374 -28.41 -4.23 -15.79
N THR A 375 -28.55 -3.87 -17.07
CA THR A 375 -28.44 -4.84 -18.18
C THR A 375 -27.06 -5.48 -18.20
N PRO A 376 -26.93 -6.82 -18.24
CA PRO A 376 -25.64 -7.47 -18.38
C PRO A 376 -24.93 -7.02 -19.67
N GLY A 377 -23.65 -6.73 -19.59
CA GLY A 377 -22.80 -6.50 -20.77
C GLY A 377 -22.15 -5.14 -20.92
N LEU A 378 -22.18 -4.28 -19.90
CA LEU A 378 -21.29 -3.10 -19.89
C LEU A 378 -19.83 -3.55 -19.77
N VAL A 379 -19.15 -3.60 -20.90
CA VAL A 379 -17.71 -3.81 -20.97
C VAL A 379 -17.05 -2.44 -20.77
N TYR A 380 -16.25 -2.31 -19.72
CA TYR A 380 -15.37 -1.16 -19.57
C TYR A 380 -14.12 -1.40 -20.42
N GLU A 381 -13.97 -0.66 -21.51
CA GLU A 381 -12.68 -0.59 -22.21
C GLU A 381 -11.68 0.15 -21.31
N GLN A 382 -10.63 -0.54 -20.93
CA GLN A 382 -9.52 0.04 -20.19
C GLN A 382 -8.44 0.48 -21.16
N ALA A 383 -8.27 1.78 -21.26
CA ALA A 383 -7.04 2.31 -21.85
C ALA A 383 -5.94 2.27 -20.78
N SER A 384 -4.93 1.41 -20.95
CA SER A 384 -3.69 1.52 -20.18
C SER A 384 -2.86 2.65 -20.78
N VAL A 385 -2.61 3.68 -19.99
CA VAL A 385 -1.66 4.72 -20.38
C VAL A 385 -0.31 4.35 -19.80
N ALA A 386 0.67 4.06 -20.67
CA ALA A 386 2.04 3.84 -20.22
C ALA A 386 2.57 5.12 -19.55
N PRO A 387 3.30 5.02 -18.44
CA PRO A 387 3.98 6.16 -17.87
C PRO A 387 4.96 6.75 -18.89
N ASN A 388 5.12 8.06 -18.90
CA ASN A 388 6.16 8.70 -19.69
C ASN A 388 7.51 8.07 -19.32
N SER A 389 8.39 7.92 -20.32
CA SER A 389 9.69 7.23 -20.20
C SER A 389 10.65 7.82 -19.14
N GLU A 390 10.35 8.99 -18.65
CA GLU A 390 11.01 9.64 -17.53
C GLU A 390 10.03 9.70 -16.36
N THR A 391 10.02 8.66 -15.55
CA THR A 391 9.37 8.73 -14.24
C THR A 391 10.20 9.68 -13.39
N PRO A 392 9.71 10.88 -13.03
CA PRO A 392 10.47 11.75 -12.17
C PRO A 392 10.43 11.16 -10.76
N HIS A 393 11.40 10.30 -10.46
CA HIS A 393 11.69 10.04 -9.07
C HIS A 393 12.04 11.38 -8.45
N ARG A 394 11.32 11.76 -7.41
CA ARG A 394 11.63 12.99 -6.71
C ARG A 394 13.09 12.92 -6.26
N GLU A 395 13.95 13.73 -6.89
CA GLU A 395 15.20 14.12 -6.23
C GLU A 395 14.79 15.07 -5.08
N ILE A 396 14.76 14.51 -3.87
CA ILE A 396 14.60 15.29 -2.63
C ILE A 396 15.94 15.95 -2.27
#